data_e6ca01260568938fcc2a4761904b443c
#
_entry.id   e6ca01260568938fcc2a4761904b443c
#
_cell.length_a   1.000
_cell.length_b   1.000
_cell.length_c   1.000
_cell.angle_alpha   90.00
_cell.angle_beta   90.00
_cell.angle_gamma   90.00
#
_symmetry.space_group_name_H-M   'P 1'
#
loop_
_entity.id
_entity.type
_entity.pdbx_description
1 polymer ?
#
loop_
_entity_poly.entity_id
_entity_poly.type
_entity_poly.pdbx_seq_one_letter_code
_entity_poly.pdbx_strand_id
1 'polypeptide(L)'
;MFTYSRAILVGGLVFLTGSDAFMVSPTLSRATVQLKSGSAISAMRNPLAAPQRSKAARNAASGLSAMQMKKVKAEYIWVGGRGGGGDDYRSKTRVLDSMPASVADLPLWNYDGSSTGQAPGKDSEVFLKPAFMCKDPMREGDHILVLCEMLKPDMTPIKESTRTLADAIFKQAPEEIPWYGIEQEYTLFKDGRPMGWPASTARPFNDNPMPMMQFGYPGAQGPYYCAVGYDVSFGRLICEKHLDLCLKAGLDVGGINGEVMPGQWEYQVGPCVGIDAGDQMHMTRFLLNRVCEEEGVIVSFDPKPIPSNDWNGAGCHTNFSTKKMRADGGYEVIKEACEKLGKNHAKHIRLYGEGNERRLTGNCETNSINSFKWGVADRGASVHILRCCTSC
;
A
#
# COMPACT_ATOMS: atom_id res chain seq x y z
N MET A 1 0.22 -1.53 -19.91
CA MET A 1 0.17 -1.30 -18.46
C MET A 1 -0.04 -2.64 -17.80
N PHE A 2 0.92 -3.13 -17.05
CA PHE A 2 0.80 -4.41 -16.37
C PHE A 2 0.33 -4.17 -14.93
N THR A 3 -0.68 -4.89 -14.53
CA THR A 3 -1.26 -4.78 -13.20
C THR A 3 -0.96 -6.01 -12.38
N TYR A 4 -0.40 -5.81 -11.21
CA TYR A 4 -0.11 -6.86 -10.25
C TYR A 4 -1.20 -6.92 -9.19
N SER A 5 -1.96 -7.99 -9.12
CA SER A 5 -2.76 -8.34 -7.94
C SER A 5 -2.07 -9.39 -7.06
N ARG A 6 -1.13 -10.15 -7.60
CA ARG A 6 -0.26 -11.08 -6.87
C ARG A 6 1.05 -11.20 -7.63
N ALA A 7 2.05 -10.42 -7.23
CA ALA A 7 3.36 -10.55 -7.83
C ALA A 7 4.17 -11.63 -7.13
N ILE A 8 4.28 -12.80 -7.75
CA ILE A 8 5.47 -13.62 -7.60
C ILE A 8 6.39 -13.21 -8.73
N LEU A 9 7.37 -12.37 -8.42
CA LEU A 9 8.42 -12.02 -9.36
C LEU A 9 9.36 -13.23 -9.54
N VAL A 10 9.10 -14.04 -10.52
CA VAL A 10 10.08 -15.01 -11.01
C VAL A 10 10.73 -14.41 -12.24
N GLY A 11 11.85 -13.72 -12.05
CA GLY A 11 12.83 -13.41 -13.11
C GLY A 11 12.29 -12.62 -14.31
N GLY A 12 11.51 -11.57 -14.11
CA GLY A 12 11.02 -10.75 -15.23
C GLY A 12 10.91 -9.26 -14.85
N LEU A 13 11.47 -8.43 -15.71
CA LEU A 13 11.49 -6.97 -15.64
C LEU A 13 10.20 -6.36 -16.15
N VAL A 14 9.72 -5.31 -15.50
CA VAL A 14 8.54 -4.52 -15.94
C VAL A 14 8.87 -3.02 -15.90
N PHE A 15 8.43 -2.28 -16.91
CA PHE A 15 8.68 -0.83 -17.12
C PHE A 15 7.40 -0.01 -17.27
N LEU A 16 7.48 1.19 -17.15
CA LEU A 16 6.80 2.40 -16.70
C LEU A 16 5.89 3.15 -17.64
N THR A 17 4.84 3.80 -17.18
CA THR A 17 4.60 5.26 -17.19
C THR A 17 3.33 5.65 -16.44
N GLY A 18 3.37 6.66 -15.61
CA GLY A 18 2.30 7.57 -15.24
C GLY A 18 2.80 9.00 -15.40
N SER A 19 1.91 9.95 -15.63
CA SER A 19 2.24 11.37 -15.69
C SER A 19 2.81 11.83 -14.35
N ASP A 20 3.95 12.49 -14.40
CA ASP A 20 4.73 13.07 -13.32
C ASP A 20 5.76 12.13 -12.67
N ALA A 21 6.87 11.96 -13.39
CA ALA A 21 8.08 11.42 -12.80
C ALA A 21 8.63 12.39 -11.76
N PHE A 22 8.56 12.02 -10.49
CA PHE A 22 9.27 12.73 -9.42
C PHE A 22 10.79 12.57 -9.64
N MET A 23 11.40 13.63 -10.13
CA MET A 23 12.85 13.81 -10.05
C MET A 23 13.21 14.21 -8.62
N VAL A 24 13.58 13.26 -7.79
CA VAL A 24 14.22 13.57 -6.51
C VAL A 24 15.71 13.75 -6.79
N SER A 25 16.14 15.00 -6.86
CA SER A 25 17.56 15.35 -6.83
C SER A 25 18.08 15.23 -5.39
N PRO A 26 19.18 14.52 -5.12
CA PRO A 26 19.72 14.41 -3.77
C PRO A 26 20.59 15.63 -3.47
N THR A 27 20.02 16.69 -2.91
CA THR A 27 20.80 17.72 -2.24
C THR A 27 20.42 17.77 -0.76
N LEU A 28 21.21 17.07 0.04
CA LEU A 28 21.25 17.21 1.48
C LEU A 28 21.79 18.62 1.83
N SER A 29 20.92 19.46 2.37
CA SER A 29 21.36 20.64 3.15
C SER A 29 20.72 20.57 4.53
N ARG A 30 21.54 20.25 5.53
CA ARG A 30 21.20 20.41 6.95
C ARG A 30 21.12 21.90 7.26
N ALA A 31 19.93 22.38 7.55
CA ALA A 31 19.74 23.68 8.20
C ALA A 31 19.27 23.45 9.64
N THR A 32 20.17 23.72 10.57
CA THR A 32 19.90 23.77 12.01
C THR A 32 19.17 25.09 12.32
N VAL A 33 17.91 25.02 12.76
CA VAL A 33 17.20 26.18 13.25
C VAL A 33 17.21 26.14 14.78
N GLN A 34 18.01 27.03 15.38
CA GLN A 34 17.93 27.40 16.81
C GLN A 34 16.71 28.30 17.03
N LEU A 35 15.78 27.86 17.86
CA LEU A 35 14.74 28.73 18.40
C LEU A 35 15.21 29.29 19.77
N LYS A 36 15.35 30.60 19.81
CA LYS A 36 15.60 31.38 21.01
C LYS A 36 14.34 31.52 21.85
N SER A 37 14.49 31.31 23.14
CA SER A 37 13.52 31.60 24.20
C SER A 37 13.34 33.13 24.43
N GLY A 38 12.11 33.54 24.71
CA GLY A 38 11.76 34.88 25.16
C GLY A 38 10.51 34.89 26.02
N SER A 39 10.71 34.95 27.28
CA SER A 39 10.22 35.74 28.43
C SER A 39 8.71 35.99 28.58
N ALA A 40 8.19 35.46 29.66
CA ALA A 40 7.66 36.11 30.88
C ALA A 40 6.41 36.99 30.77
N ILE A 41 5.37 36.62 31.50
CA ILE A 41 4.54 37.57 32.29
C ILE A 41 4.12 36.89 33.61
N SER A 42 4.33 37.65 34.68
CA SER A 42 4.04 37.40 36.08
C SER A 42 2.60 37.77 36.44
N ALA A 43 1.96 37.05 37.37
CA ALA A 43 1.17 37.69 38.46
C ALA A 43 0.66 36.67 39.50
N MET A 44 1.20 36.79 40.68
CA MET A 44 0.62 36.80 42.03
C MET A 44 -0.72 36.11 42.32
N ARG A 45 -0.76 35.17 43.29
CA ARG A 45 -1.18 35.40 44.69
C ARG A 45 -1.09 34.11 45.53
N ASN A 46 -0.60 34.31 46.74
CA ASN A 46 -0.43 33.40 47.90
C ASN A 46 -1.71 33.23 48.71
N PRO A 47 -1.64 32.57 49.90
CA PRO A 47 -1.50 31.14 50.22
C PRO A 47 -2.57 30.66 51.21
N LEU A 48 -2.71 29.33 51.38
CA LEU A 48 -3.25 28.75 52.61
C LEU A 48 -2.48 27.46 52.96
N ALA A 49 -2.01 27.44 54.20
CA ALA A 49 -1.15 26.41 54.76
C ALA A 49 -1.91 25.13 55.14
N ALA A 50 -1.31 23.98 54.86
CA ALA A 50 -1.70 22.71 55.44
C ALA A 50 -0.46 21.92 55.95
N PRO A 51 -0.57 21.01 56.92
CA PRO A 51 0.45 20.72 57.93
C PRO A 51 1.58 19.81 57.41
N GLN A 52 2.77 20.08 57.96
CA GLN A 52 4.00 19.31 57.71
C GLN A 52 3.89 17.89 58.22
N ARG A 53 3.96 16.90 57.31
CA ARG A 53 4.32 15.52 57.63
C ARG A 53 5.82 15.31 57.45
N SER A 54 6.44 14.61 58.41
CA SER A 54 7.87 14.42 58.60
C SER A 54 8.63 13.95 57.35
N LYS A 55 9.85 14.46 57.14
CA LYS A 55 10.77 14.14 56.03
C LYS A 55 11.21 12.65 55.94
N ALA A 56 11.01 11.87 57.01
CA ALA A 56 11.42 10.47 57.06
C ALA A 56 10.53 9.49 56.22
N ALA A 57 9.26 9.87 55.96
CA ALA A 57 8.34 9.03 55.18
C ALA A 57 8.39 9.31 53.66
N ARG A 58 9.13 10.32 53.22
CA ARG A 58 9.23 10.65 51.77
C ARG A 58 10.39 9.96 51.07
N ASN A 59 11.41 9.51 51.78
CA ASN A 59 12.59 8.87 51.17
C ASN A 59 12.43 7.37 50.93
N ALA A 60 11.39 6.73 51.49
CA ALA A 60 11.12 5.29 51.25
C ALA A 60 10.20 5.07 50.03
N ALA A 61 9.49 6.10 49.57
CA ALA A 61 8.58 5.98 48.42
C ALA A 61 9.21 6.41 47.08
N SER A 62 10.41 7.00 47.08
CA SER A 62 11.10 7.47 45.87
C SER A 62 12.07 6.43 45.27
N GLY A 63 12.20 5.26 45.90
CA GLY A 63 13.12 4.23 45.45
C GLY A 63 12.50 3.08 44.62
N LEU A 64 11.19 3.12 44.38
CA LEU A 64 10.46 2.11 43.60
C LEU A 64 9.59 2.76 42.56
N SER A 65 10.12 3.73 41.80
CA SER A 65 9.69 3.87 40.41
C SER A 65 10.38 2.73 39.67
N ALA A 66 9.85 1.50 39.86
CA ALA A 66 10.07 0.44 38.90
C ALA A 66 9.76 1.10 37.54
N MET A 67 10.74 1.17 36.67
CA MET A 67 10.58 1.49 35.26
C MET A 67 9.50 0.54 34.77
N GLN A 68 8.25 1.01 34.79
CA GLN A 68 7.12 0.24 34.30
C GLN A 68 7.42 0.07 32.82
N MET A 69 7.98 -1.10 32.48
CA MET A 69 8.34 -1.41 31.09
C MET A 69 7.09 -1.18 30.27
N LYS A 70 7.16 -0.23 29.35
CA LYS A 70 6.03 0.20 28.54
C LYS A 70 5.68 -0.95 27.61
N LYS A 71 4.57 -1.65 27.89
CA LYS A 71 4.08 -2.75 27.07
C LYS A 71 3.86 -2.27 25.63
N VAL A 72 4.27 -3.08 24.67
CA VAL A 72 4.16 -2.79 23.22
C VAL A 72 3.11 -3.70 22.61
N LYS A 73 2.14 -3.14 21.91
CA LYS A 73 1.24 -3.89 21.04
C LYS A 73 1.96 -4.15 19.73
N ALA A 74 2.10 -5.41 19.35
CA ALA A 74 2.59 -5.84 18.06
C ALA A 74 1.45 -6.51 17.29
N GLU A 75 0.92 -5.87 16.27
CA GLU A 75 -0.13 -6.42 15.42
C GLU A 75 0.49 -7.21 14.29
N TYR A 76 0.33 -8.53 14.35
CA TYR A 76 0.79 -9.49 13.35
C TYR A 76 -0.24 -9.56 12.23
N ILE A 77 0.20 -9.27 11.01
CA ILE A 77 -0.61 -9.12 9.81
C ILE A 77 -0.19 -10.18 8.81
N TRP A 78 -1.15 -10.84 8.15
CA TRP A 78 -0.89 -11.78 7.08
C TRP A 78 -1.99 -11.73 6.02
N VAL A 79 -1.70 -12.32 4.86
CA VAL A 79 -2.67 -12.49 3.78
C VAL A 79 -3.43 -13.79 4.00
N GLY A 80 -4.75 -13.72 4.07
CA GLY A 80 -5.63 -14.88 4.24
C GLY A 80 -5.85 -15.67 2.95
N GLY A 81 -6.57 -16.77 3.06
CA GLY A 81 -6.85 -17.69 1.95
C GLY A 81 -8.18 -17.48 1.23
N ARG A 82 -9.00 -16.53 1.69
CA ARG A 82 -10.31 -16.22 1.10
C ARG A 82 -10.21 -15.01 0.19
N GLY A 83 -10.79 -15.14 -1.01
CA GLY A 83 -10.72 -14.09 -2.02
C GLY A 83 -9.45 -14.16 -2.88
N GLY A 84 -9.60 -14.21 -4.20
CA GLY A 84 -8.51 -14.34 -5.16
C GLY A 84 -7.55 -13.14 -5.23
N GLY A 85 -7.89 -11.98 -4.66
CA GLY A 85 -7.25 -10.70 -4.92
C GLY A 85 -6.03 -10.33 -4.06
N GLY A 86 -5.68 -11.09 -3.01
CA GLY A 86 -4.60 -10.71 -2.09
C GLY A 86 -4.94 -9.52 -1.19
N ASP A 87 -6.21 -9.21 -1.03
CA ASP A 87 -6.83 -8.18 -0.20
C ASP A 87 -7.52 -8.74 1.05
N ASP A 88 -7.53 -10.05 1.25
CA ASP A 88 -7.99 -10.70 2.48
C ASP A 88 -6.92 -10.58 3.56
N TYR A 89 -6.78 -9.39 4.15
CA TYR A 89 -5.88 -9.17 5.26
C TYR A 89 -6.48 -9.70 6.57
N ARG A 90 -5.61 -10.38 7.33
CA ARG A 90 -5.90 -10.89 8.65
C ARG A 90 -4.90 -10.32 9.64
N SER A 91 -5.34 -10.07 10.87
CA SER A 91 -4.44 -9.63 11.92
C SER A 91 -4.82 -10.17 13.29
N LYS A 92 -3.83 -10.21 14.18
CA LYS A 92 -4.01 -10.43 15.61
C LYS A 92 -2.92 -9.71 16.39
N THR A 93 -3.26 -9.15 17.53
CA THR A 93 -2.35 -8.33 18.31
C THR A 93 -1.76 -9.14 19.48
N ARG A 94 -0.44 -9.11 19.60
CA ARG A 94 0.33 -9.62 20.74
C ARG A 94 0.83 -8.46 21.59
N VAL A 95 0.91 -8.65 22.90
CA VAL A 95 1.53 -7.69 23.81
C VAL A 95 2.92 -8.19 24.16
N LEU A 96 3.92 -7.35 23.88
CA LEU A 96 5.33 -7.58 24.21
C LEU A 96 5.70 -6.78 25.46
N ASP A 97 6.71 -7.26 26.18
CA ASP A 97 7.21 -6.60 27.39
C ASP A 97 8.08 -5.37 27.08
N SER A 98 8.67 -5.34 25.89
CA SER A 98 9.50 -4.22 25.42
C SER A 98 9.43 -4.08 23.90
N MET A 99 9.88 -2.93 23.38
CA MET A 99 10.05 -2.70 21.95
C MET A 99 11.14 -3.61 21.39
N PRO A 100 10.88 -4.43 20.35
CA PRO A 100 11.92 -5.20 19.67
C PRO A 100 12.87 -4.24 18.93
N ALA A 101 14.17 -4.57 18.90
CA ALA A 101 15.14 -3.78 18.17
C ALA A 101 15.09 -4.06 16.66
N SER A 102 14.67 -5.27 16.29
CA SER A 102 14.58 -5.71 14.88
C SER A 102 13.47 -6.74 14.69
N VAL A 103 13.16 -7.06 13.44
CA VAL A 103 12.22 -8.15 13.09
C VAL A 103 12.67 -9.49 13.65
N ALA A 104 13.98 -9.73 13.78
CA ALA A 104 14.54 -10.98 14.31
C ALA A 104 14.26 -11.21 15.80
N ASP A 105 13.97 -10.13 16.54
CA ASP A 105 13.64 -10.20 17.97
C ASP A 105 12.16 -10.51 18.23
N LEU A 106 11.35 -10.50 17.17
CA LEU A 106 9.93 -10.79 17.27
C LEU A 106 9.67 -12.28 17.38
N PRO A 107 8.85 -12.71 18.33
CA PRO A 107 8.56 -14.11 18.50
C PRO A 107 7.70 -14.68 17.38
N LEU A 108 7.97 -15.91 16.98
CA LEU A 108 7.07 -16.70 16.15
C LEU A 108 5.70 -16.82 16.84
N TRP A 109 4.64 -16.79 16.04
CA TRP A 109 3.28 -17.00 16.52
C TRP A 109 2.55 -17.98 15.59
N ASN A 110 1.28 -18.31 15.89
CA ASN A 110 0.47 -19.22 15.09
C ASN A 110 -0.99 -18.76 15.03
N TYR A 111 -1.75 -19.36 14.14
CA TYR A 111 -3.20 -19.20 14.05
C TYR A 111 -3.87 -20.48 13.51
N ASP A 112 -5.20 -20.53 13.63
CA ASP A 112 -6.00 -21.60 13.05
C ASP A 112 -6.22 -21.34 11.55
N GLY A 113 -5.45 -22.02 10.71
CA GLY A 113 -5.53 -21.91 9.26
C GLY A 113 -6.84 -22.44 8.67
N SER A 114 -7.58 -23.28 9.38
CA SER A 114 -8.87 -23.79 8.92
C SER A 114 -9.93 -22.68 8.89
N SER A 115 -9.85 -21.74 9.82
CA SER A 115 -10.73 -20.57 9.87
C SER A 115 -10.49 -19.57 8.75
N THR A 116 -9.33 -19.63 8.10
CA THR A 116 -8.94 -18.74 6.98
C THR A 116 -8.87 -19.45 5.62
N GLY A 117 -9.19 -20.77 5.59
CA GLY A 117 -9.10 -21.56 4.35
C GLY A 117 -7.67 -21.91 3.92
N GLN A 118 -6.69 -21.84 4.84
CA GLN A 118 -5.27 -22.03 4.57
C GLN A 118 -4.70 -23.35 5.11
N ALA A 119 -5.47 -24.11 5.90
CA ALA A 119 -5.12 -25.44 6.38
C ALA A 119 -6.37 -26.33 6.57
N PRO A 120 -6.23 -27.67 6.56
CA PRO A 120 -7.33 -28.56 6.85
C PRO A 120 -7.65 -28.56 8.36
N GLY A 121 -8.92 -28.81 8.73
CA GLY A 121 -9.36 -28.76 10.14
C GLY A 121 -8.70 -29.80 11.07
N LYS A 122 -8.11 -30.87 10.54
CA LYS A 122 -7.41 -31.91 11.33
C LYS A 122 -5.94 -31.58 11.62
N ASP A 123 -5.35 -30.65 10.84
CA ASP A 123 -3.98 -30.14 10.96
C ASP A 123 -4.01 -28.67 10.59
N SER A 124 -4.55 -27.88 11.51
CA SER A 124 -4.96 -26.50 11.19
C SER A 124 -3.94 -25.44 11.60
N GLU A 125 -2.87 -25.82 12.30
CA GLU A 125 -1.89 -24.87 12.78
C GLU A 125 -1.06 -24.29 11.61
N VAL A 126 -1.03 -22.97 11.53
CA VAL A 126 -0.17 -22.22 10.60
C VAL A 126 0.65 -21.22 11.42
N PHE A 127 1.96 -21.18 11.19
CA PHE A 127 2.87 -20.27 11.87
C PHE A 127 2.95 -18.92 11.17
N LEU A 128 3.02 -17.86 11.96
CA LEU A 128 3.27 -16.49 11.57
C LEU A 128 4.73 -16.16 11.89
N LYS A 129 5.55 -16.09 10.85
CA LYS A 129 6.96 -15.70 10.96
C LYS A 129 7.08 -14.21 10.60
N PRO A 130 7.50 -13.33 11.54
CA PRO A 130 7.75 -11.93 11.24
C PRO A 130 8.72 -11.76 10.09
N ALA A 131 8.40 -10.84 9.17
CA ALA A 131 9.18 -10.59 7.96
C ALA A 131 9.50 -9.10 7.75
N PHE A 132 8.59 -8.22 8.14
CA PHE A 132 8.77 -6.77 8.10
C PHE A 132 8.06 -6.14 9.30
N MET A 133 8.52 -4.99 9.76
CA MET A 133 7.83 -4.22 10.80
C MET A 133 7.94 -2.73 10.56
N CYS A 134 6.90 -2.00 10.93
CA CYS A 134 6.88 -0.55 10.95
C CYS A 134 6.16 -0.03 12.20
N LYS A 135 6.24 1.29 12.43
CA LYS A 135 5.48 1.92 13.50
C LYS A 135 3.98 1.75 13.25
N ASP A 136 3.20 1.52 14.31
CA ASP A 136 1.75 1.57 14.25
C ASP A 136 1.27 3.03 14.31
N PRO A 137 0.74 3.58 13.22
CA PRO A 137 0.33 4.98 13.18
C PRO A 137 -1.09 5.22 13.71
N MET A 138 -1.85 4.15 13.97
CA MET A 138 -3.27 4.23 14.35
C MET A 138 -3.46 4.25 15.87
N ARG A 139 -2.46 3.80 16.62
CA ARG A 139 -2.52 3.73 18.09
C ARG A 139 -1.56 4.73 18.71
N GLU A 140 -2.01 5.38 19.79
CA GLU A 140 -1.12 6.23 20.58
C GLU A 140 -0.03 5.40 21.26
N GLY A 141 1.19 5.94 21.29
CA GLY A 141 2.35 5.33 21.94
C GLY A 141 3.28 4.59 20.97
N ASP A 142 4.18 3.81 21.55
CA ASP A 142 5.18 3.05 20.80
C ASP A 142 4.66 1.64 20.54
N HIS A 143 3.93 1.48 19.46
CA HIS A 143 3.34 0.22 18.98
C HIS A 143 3.82 -0.07 17.57
N ILE A 144 3.71 -1.34 17.12
CA ILE A 144 4.21 -1.77 15.82
C ILE A 144 3.19 -2.62 15.06
N LEU A 145 3.27 -2.52 13.76
CA LEU A 145 2.65 -3.42 12.79
C LEU A 145 3.72 -4.38 12.26
N VAL A 146 3.38 -5.66 12.14
CA VAL A 146 4.32 -6.72 11.79
C VAL A 146 3.76 -7.54 10.65
N LEU A 147 4.32 -7.44 9.44
CA LEU A 147 3.98 -8.31 8.32
C LEU A 147 4.63 -9.68 8.50
N CYS A 148 3.85 -10.73 8.26
CA CYS A 148 4.28 -12.10 8.50
C CYS A 148 4.23 -12.97 7.24
N GLU A 149 5.22 -13.85 7.10
CA GLU A 149 5.14 -15.04 6.26
C GLU A 149 4.33 -16.13 6.97
N MET A 150 3.58 -16.92 6.19
CA MET A 150 2.79 -18.02 6.72
C MET A 150 3.46 -19.34 6.38
N LEU A 151 3.70 -20.16 7.42
CA LEU A 151 4.45 -21.42 7.32
C LEU A 151 3.63 -22.58 7.88
N LYS A 152 3.79 -23.76 7.28
CA LYS A 152 3.30 -25.02 7.83
C LYS A 152 4.07 -25.40 9.08
N PRO A 153 3.61 -26.43 9.84
CA PRO A 153 4.35 -26.93 11.00
C PRO A 153 5.78 -27.41 10.71
N ASP A 154 6.04 -27.85 9.47
CA ASP A 154 7.39 -28.23 9.00
C ASP A 154 8.25 -27.04 8.57
N MET A 155 7.77 -25.80 8.82
CA MET A 155 8.40 -24.54 8.47
C MET A 155 8.53 -24.28 6.96
N THR A 156 7.85 -25.03 6.10
CA THR A 156 7.72 -24.72 4.69
C THR A 156 6.60 -23.69 4.44
N PRO A 157 6.73 -22.80 3.44
CA PRO A 157 5.70 -21.80 3.17
C PRO A 157 4.39 -22.45 2.70
N ILE A 158 3.25 -21.90 3.13
CA ILE A 158 1.96 -22.23 2.51
C ILE A 158 1.84 -21.53 1.16
N LYS A 159 0.82 -21.90 0.38
CA LYS A 159 0.61 -21.39 -0.99
C LYS A 159 0.53 -19.85 -1.06
N GLU A 160 -0.11 -19.24 -0.08
CA GLU A 160 -0.32 -17.79 0.00
C GLU A 160 0.93 -17.03 0.46
N SER A 161 1.96 -17.71 0.97
CA SER A 161 3.21 -17.11 1.45
C SER A 161 4.18 -16.83 0.29
N THR A 162 3.75 -16.01 -0.67
CA THR A 162 4.51 -15.74 -1.91
C THR A 162 5.77 -14.90 -1.66
N ARG A 163 5.83 -14.17 -0.55
CA ARG A 163 6.98 -13.36 -0.14
C ARG A 163 8.25 -14.21 0.00
N THR A 164 8.15 -15.40 0.57
CA THR A 164 9.29 -16.32 0.74
C THR A 164 9.96 -16.66 -0.59
N LEU A 165 9.17 -16.87 -1.64
CA LEU A 165 9.69 -17.13 -2.99
C LEU A 165 10.33 -15.88 -3.59
N ALA A 166 9.71 -14.71 -3.43
CA ALA A 166 10.26 -13.45 -3.91
C ALA A 166 11.59 -13.10 -3.25
N ASP A 167 11.69 -13.24 -1.92
CA ASP A 167 12.93 -13.00 -1.17
C ASP A 167 14.08 -13.92 -1.63
N ALA A 168 13.78 -15.19 -1.89
CA ALA A 168 14.75 -16.13 -2.42
C ALA A 168 15.28 -15.73 -3.82
N ILE A 169 14.44 -15.09 -4.65
CA ILE A 169 14.86 -14.60 -5.97
C ILE A 169 15.72 -13.35 -5.84
N PHE A 170 15.32 -12.38 -5.01
CA PHE A 170 16.09 -11.17 -4.81
C PHE A 170 17.51 -11.45 -4.26
N LYS A 171 17.66 -12.48 -3.43
CA LYS A 171 18.96 -12.93 -2.91
C LYS A 171 19.89 -13.56 -3.95
N GLN A 172 19.39 -13.91 -5.16
CA GLN A 172 20.22 -14.49 -6.21
C GLN A 172 21.00 -13.44 -7.02
N ALA A 173 20.54 -12.18 -7.03
CA ALA A 173 21.18 -11.10 -7.81
C ALA A 173 21.14 -9.76 -7.02
N PRO A 174 21.77 -9.70 -5.84
CA PRO A 174 21.74 -8.51 -5.00
C PRO A 174 22.46 -7.31 -5.65
N GLU A 175 23.38 -7.55 -6.57
CA GLU A 175 24.13 -6.52 -7.31
C GLU A 175 23.28 -5.75 -8.32
N GLU A 176 22.14 -6.30 -8.75
CA GLU A 176 21.24 -5.63 -9.68
C GLU A 176 20.51 -4.44 -9.04
N ILE A 177 20.39 -4.42 -7.72
CA ILE A 177 19.73 -3.36 -6.94
C ILE A 177 18.42 -2.92 -7.62
N PRO A 178 17.44 -3.83 -7.74
CA PRO A 178 16.20 -3.54 -8.45
C PRO A 178 15.37 -2.51 -7.66
N TRP A 179 14.97 -1.43 -8.32
CA TRP A 179 14.05 -0.43 -7.80
C TRP A 179 12.66 -0.66 -8.32
N TYR A 180 11.70 -0.47 -7.43
CA TYR A 180 10.28 -0.54 -7.74
C TYR A 180 9.58 0.74 -7.27
N GLY A 181 8.75 1.29 -8.14
CA GLY A 181 7.72 2.26 -7.79
C GLY A 181 6.37 1.67 -8.18
N ILE A 182 5.44 1.56 -7.26
CA ILE A 182 4.17 0.87 -7.47
C ILE A 182 3.04 1.88 -7.35
N GLU A 183 2.20 1.97 -8.37
CA GLU A 183 1.03 2.83 -8.44
C GLU A 183 -0.21 1.96 -8.24
N GLN A 184 -0.79 2.01 -7.04
CA GLN A 184 -1.93 1.19 -6.69
C GLN A 184 -3.23 1.97 -6.85
N GLU A 185 -3.99 1.63 -7.87
CA GLU A 185 -5.37 2.08 -8.01
C GLU A 185 -6.31 1.25 -7.14
N TYR A 186 -7.38 1.86 -6.67
CA TYR A 186 -8.43 1.23 -5.88
C TYR A 186 -9.75 1.99 -6.00
N THR A 187 -10.86 1.33 -5.70
CA THR A 187 -12.17 1.96 -5.72
C THR A 187 -12.82 1.91 -4.33
N LEU A 188 -13.30 3.04 -3.87
CA LEU A 188 -14.04 3.16 -2.61
C LEU A 188 -15.54 2.93 -2.86
N PHE A 189 -16.13 2.02 -2.09
CA PHE A 189 -17.55 1.71 -2.14
C PHE A 189 -18.24 2.07 -0.82
N LYS A 190 -19.41 2.69 -0.94
CA LYS A 190 -20.30 2.95 0.19
C LYS A 190 -21.71 2.53 -0.20
N ASP A 191 -22.38 1.79 0.68
CA ASP A 191 -23.75 1.27 0.44
C ASP A 191 -23.87 0.49 -0.89
N GLY A 192 -22.85 -0.33 -1.21
CA GLY A 192 -22.80 -1.18 -2.40
C GLY A 192 -22.57 -0.44 -3.73
N ARG A 193 -22.12 0.82 -3.70
CA ARG A 193 -21.88 1.67 -4.87
C ARG A 193 -20.54 2.38 -4.76
N PRO A 194 -19.88 2.73 -5.88
CA PRO A 194 -18.76 3.63 -5.84
C PRO A 194 -19.12 4.94 -5.14
N MET A 195 -18.23 5.45 -4.30
CA MET A 195 -18.46 6.75 -3.64
C MET A 195 -18.69 7.84 -4.68
N GLY A 196 -19.67 8.70 -4.42
CA GLY A 196 -20.11 9.73 -5.38
C GLY A 196 -21.16 9.24 -6.38
N TRP A 197 -21.38 7.93 -6.52
CA TRP A 197 -22.48 7.44 -7.34
C TRP A 197 -23.83 7.59 -6.62
N PRO A 198 -24.89 8.12 -7.28
CA PRO A 198 -26.17 8.40 -6.63
C PRO A 198 -26.87 7.15 -6.12
N ALA A 199 -27.66 7.31 -5.08
CA ALA A 199 -28.39 6.23 -4.41
C ALA A 199 -29.42 5.53 -5.30
N SER A 200 -29.94 6.21 -6.30
CA SER A 200 -30.87 5.67 -7.29
C SER A 200 -30.41 6.10 -8.68
N THR A 201 -30.06 5.12 -9.49
CA THR A 201 -29.91 5.32 -10.94
C THR A 201 -31.26 5.17 -11.65
N ALA A 202 -32.31 4.80 -10.89
CA ALA A 202 -33.50 4.25 -11.49
C ALA A 202 -34.49 5.30 -12.01
N ARG A 203 -34.43 6.54 -11.56
CA ARG A 203 -35.27 7.60 -12.18
C ARG A 203 -34.79 9.00 -11.83
N PRO A 204 -34.81 9.90 -12.83
CA PRO A 204 -34.81 11.33 -12.63
C PRO A 204 -35.94 11.72 -11.68
N PHE A 205 -35.72 12.74 -10.89
CA PHE A 205 -36.78 13.37 -10.12
C PHE A 205 -37.88 13.84 -11.10
N ASN A 206 -39.06 13.26 -11.02
CA ASN A 206 -40.24 13.63 -11.87
C ASN A 206 -39.94 13.63 -13.39
N ASP A 207 -39.35 12.56 -13.92
CA ASP A 207 -38.97 12.47 -15.33
C ASP A 207 -37.98 13.56 -15.82
N ASN A 208 -37.50 14.39 -14.93
CA ASN A 208 -36.43 15.33 -15.19
C ASN A 208 -35.13 14.76 -14.66
N PRO A 209 -34.08 14.60 -15.51
CA PRO A 209 -32.78 14.22 -15.04
C PRO A 209 -32.27 15.26 -14.04
N MET A 210 -31.63 14.80 -12.96
CA MET A 210 -30.94 15.74 -12.07
C MET A 210 -29.97 16.59 -12.91
N PRO A 211 -29.75 17.87 -12.57
CA PRO A 211 -28.91 18.77 -13.35
C PRO A 211 -27.55 18.19 -13.70
N MET A 212 -26.95 17.38 -12.79
CA MET A 212 -25.70 16.67 -13.05
C MET A 212 -25.86 15.60 -14.14
N MET A 213 -26.99 14.91 -14.22
CA MET A 213 -27.24 13.91 -15.27
C MET A 213 -27.47 14.55 -16.64
N GLN A 214 -27.93 15.81 -16.72
CA GLN A 214 -28.03 16.55 -17.99
C GLN A 214 -26.67 16.78 -18.63
N PHE A 215 -25.59 16.82 -17.81
CA PHE A 215 -24.21 16.96 -18.27
C PHE A 215 -23.44 15.63 -18.30
N GLY A 216 -24.13 14.49 -18.13
CA GLY A 216 -23.50 13.17 -18.06
C GLY A 216 -22.91 12.80 -16.71
N TYR A 217 -23.26 13.52 -15.65
CA TYR A 217 -22.80 13.27 -14.29
C TYR A 217 -23.87 12.65 -13.41
N PRO A 218 -23.47 11.73 -12.50
CA PRO A 218 -22.21 11.03 -12.53
C PRO A 218 -22.18 10.06 -13.71
N GLY A 219 -21.11 10.12 -14.51
CA GLY A 219 -20.82 9.12 -15.53
C GLY A 219 -19.88 8.06 -14.97
N ALA A 220 -19.83 6.89 -15.61
CA ALA A 220 -18.89 5.83 -15.25
C ALA A 220 -17.44 6.26 -15.40
N GLN A 221 -17.16 7.13 -16.34
CA GLN A 221 -15.93 7.88 -16.52
C GLN A 221 -16.29 9.36 -16.76
N GLY A 222 -15.46 10.27 -16.29
CA GLY A 222 -15.75 11.69 -16.40
C GLY A 222 -14.58 12.53 -15.88
N PRO A 223 -14.83 13.78 -15.49
CA PRO A 223 -13.78 14.70 -15.06
C PRO A 223 -13.37 14.44 -13.59
N TYR A 224 -13.14 13.18 -13.23
CA TYR A 224 -12.75 12.80 -11.88
C TYR A 224 -11.23 12.76 -11.70
N TYR A 225 -10.49 12.55 -12.80
CA TYR A 225 -9.02 12.46 -12.76
C TYR A 225 -8.40 13.75 -12.21
N CYS A 226 -7.69 13.63 -11.09
CA CYS A 226 -7.07 14.74 -10.37
C CYS A 226 -8.03 15.89 -10.03
N ALA A 227 -9.34 15.62 -9.97
CA ALA A 227 -10.36 16.65 -9.82
C ALA A 227 -10.37 17.26 -8.43
N VAL A 228 -10.77 18.53 -8.37
CA VAL A 228 -11.01 19.30 -7.15
C VAL A 228 -12.43 19.83 -7.18
N GLY A 229 -13.21 19.56 -6.16
CA GLY A 229 -14.59 20.00 -6.02
C GLY A 229 -15.47 18.92 -5.41
N TYR A 230 -16.51 19.34 -4.72
CA TYR A 230 -17.41 18.45 -3.99
C TYR A 230 -18.20 17.50 -4.93
N ASP A 231 -18.46 17.94 -6.15
CA ASP A 231 -19.25 17.26 -7.16
C ASP A 231 -18.45 16.31 -8.05
N VAL A 232 -17.12 16.32 -7.97
CA VAL A 232 -16.24 15.54 -8.84
C VAL A 232 -15.12 14.79 -8.10
N SER A 233 -14.92 15.03 -6.79
CA SER A 233 -13.90 14.38 -6.00
C SER A 233 -14.50 13.69 -4.77
N PHE A 234 -14.54 12.38 -4.77
CA PHE A 234 -15.23 11.58 -3.75
C PHE A 234 -14.24 10.70 -2.98
N GLY A 235 -14.24 10.82 -1.63
CA GLY A 235 -13.39 10.00 -0.77
C GLY A 235 -12.04 10.64 -0.42
N ARG A 236 -11.76 11.90 -0.79
CA ARG A 236 -10.47 12.58 -0.55
C ARG A 236 -10.00 12.49 0.90
N LEU A 237 -10.87 12.71 1.88
CA LEU A 237 -10.48 12.66 3.29
C LEU A 237 -9.98 11.27 3.73
N ILE A 238 -10.52 10.21 3.15
CA ILE A 238 -10.07 8.83 3.37
C ILE A 238 -8.65 8.67 2.82
N CYS A 239 -8.42 9.15 1.60
CA CYS A 239 -7.15 9.02 0.91
C CYS A 239 -6.04 9.83 1.59
N GLU A 240 -6.34 11.06 2.02
CA GLU A 240 -5.41 11.91 2.77
C GLU A 240 -5.08 11.33 4.16
N LYS A 241 -6.10 10.83 4.88
CA LYS A 241 -5.91 10.12 6.16
C LYS A 241 -5.01 8.89 5.98
N HIS A 242 -5.22 8.12 4.91
CA HIS A 242 -4.38 6.98 4.58
C HIS A 242 -2.93 7.40 4.32
N LEU A 243 -2.71 8.41 3.48
CA LEU A 243 -1.37 8.97 3.21
C LEU A 243 -0.68 9.40 4.50
N ASP A 244 -1.36 10.16 5.35
CA ASP A 244 -0.82 10.61 6.64
C ASP A 244 -0.40 9.44 7.54
N LEU A 245 -1.20 8.38 7.59
CA LEU A 245 -0.87 7.18 8.37
C LEU A 245 0.32 6.43 7.78
N CYS A 246 0.41 6.30 6.48
CA CYS A 246 1.56 5.68 5.81
C CYS A 246 2.86 6.44 6.13
N LEU A 247 2.84 7.77 6.02
CA LEU A 247 3.99 8.62 6.36
C LEU A 247 4.37 8.50 7.85
N LYS A 248 3.38 8.47 8.76
CA LYS A 248 3.62 8.27 10.21
C LYS A 248 4.17 6.88 10.53
N ALA A 249 3.82 5.87 9.74
CA ALA A 249 4.38 4.52 9.86
C ALA A 249 5.83 4.43 9.34
N GLY A 250 6.31 5.44 8.61
CA GLY A 250 7.63 5.47 7.98
C GLY A 250 7.68 4.71 6.66
N LEU A 251 6.54 4.57 5.96
CA LEU A 251 6.47 3.94 4.65
C LEU A 251 6.76 4.96 3.53
N ASP A 252 7.40 4.51 2.47
CA ASP A 252 7.83 5.33 1.33
C ASP A 252 6.66 5.55 0.35
N VAL A 253 5.68 6.36 0.74
CA VAL A 253 4.57 6.74 -0.13
C VAL A 253 4.89 8.04 -0.82
N GLY A 254 4.88 8.03 -2.17
CA GLY A 254 5.25 9.16 -3.01
C GLY A 254 4.13 10.17 -3.25
N GLY A 255 2.87 9.73 -3.24
CA GLY A 255 1.73 10.61 -3.49
C GLY A 255 0.39 9.88 -3.60
N ILE A 256 -0.65 10.68 -3.87
CA ILE A 256 -2.02 10.21 -4.14
C ILE A 256 -2.64 11.06 -5.25
N ASN A 257 -3.53 10.49 -6.02
CA ASN A 257 -4.37 11.22 -6.99
C ASN A 257 -5.74 10.55 -7.15
N GLY A 258 -6.72 11.35 -7.56
CA GLY A 258 -8.02 10.85 -8.00
C GLY A 258 -7.92 10.26 -9.41
N GLU A 259 -8.63 9.17 -9.65
CA GLU A 259 -8.67 8.44 -10.90
C GLU A 259 -9.95 8.71 -11.71
N VAL A 260 -10.09 8.07 -12.88
CA VAL A 260 -11.10 8.41 -13.91
C VAL A 260 -12.52 7.97 -13.57
N MET A 261 -12.74 7.18 -12.51
CA MET A 261 -14.07 6.78 -12.00
C MET A 261 -14.45 7.54 -10.72
N PRO A 262 -15.77 7.67 -10.42
CA PRO A 262 -16.20 8.14 -9.12
C PRO A 262 -15.68 7.23 -7.99
N GLY A 263 -15.08 7.81 -6.96
CA GLY A 263 -14.51 7.07 -5.83
C GLY A 263 -13.28 6.22 -6.14
N GLN A 264 -12.72 6.35 -7.34
CA GLN A 264 -11.46 5.70 -7.69
C GLN A 264 -10.29 6.64 -7.38
N TRP A 265 -9.29 6.06 -6.74
CA TRP A 265 -8.07 6.75 -6.32
C TRP A 265 -6.85 5.88 -6.58
N GLU A 266 -5.70 6.51 -6.58
CA GLU A 266 -4.39 5.90 -6.68
C GLU A 266 -3.48 6.42 -5.58
N TYR A 267 -2.57 5.58 -5.09
CA TYR A 267 -1.40 6.00 -4.31
C TYR A 267 -0.14 5.33 -4.84
N GLN A 268 1.02 5.98 -4.66
CA GLN A 268 2.29 5.50 -5.16
C GLN A 268 3.19 5.09 -3.98
N VAL A 269 3.80 3.88 -4.08
CA VAL A 269 4.76 3.35 -3.12
C VAL A 269 6.13 3.26 -3.78
N GLY A 270 7.13 3.81 -3.12
CA GLY A 270 8.52 3.75 -3.56
C GLY A 270 9.11 5.10 -3.98
N PRO A 271 10.34 5.07 -4.54
CA PRO A 271 11.07 3.88 -4.97
C PRO A 271 11.62 3.02 -3.82
N CYS A 272 11.29 1.74 -3.81
CA CYS A 272 11.78 0.76 -2.85
C CYS A 272 12.74 -0.24 -3.51
N VAL A 273 13.61 -0.89 -2.73
CA VAL A 273 14.60 -1.84 -3.24
C VAL A 273 14.15 -3.28 -3.00
N GLY A 274 14.04 -4.06 -4.06
CA GLY A 274 13.81 -5.50 -3.96
C GLY A 274 12.53 -5.85 -3.21
N ILE A 275 12.65 -6.72 -2.20
CA ILE A 275 11.52 -7.26 -1.43
C ILE A 275 10.77 -6.18 -0.63
N ASP A 276 11.45 -5.10 -0.26
CA ASP A 276 10.88 -4.01 0.52
C ASP A 276 9.67 -3.36 -0.17
N ALA A 277 9.67 -3.32 -1.51
CA ALA A 277 8.54 -2.82 -2.29
C ALA A 277 7.24 -3.61 -2.02
N GLY A 278 7.35 -4.94 -1.96
CA GLY A 278 6.22 -5.81 -1.64
C GLY A 278 5.77 -5.68 -0.18
N ASP A 279 6.72 -5.60 0.74
CA ASP A 279 6.45 -5.45 2.16
C ASP A 279 5.71 -4.13 2.44
N GLN A 280 6.19 -3.03 1.91
CA GLN A 280 5.54 -1.73 2.05
C GLN A 280 4.18 -1.66 1.34
N MET A 281 4.03 -2.29 0.17
CA MET A 281 2.74 -2.38 -0.52
C MET A 281 1.70 -3.13 0.32
N HIS A 282 2.07 -4.23 0.96
CA HIS A 282 1.17 -4.94 1.86
C HIS A 282 0.77 -4.08 3.07
N MET A 283 1.72 -3.36 3.65
CA MET A 283 1.43 -2.48 4.79
C MET A 283 0.53 -1.30 4.42
N THR A 284 0.76 -0.67 3.27
CA THR A 284 -0.10 0.43 2.79
C THR A 284 -1.53 -0.06 2.49
N ARG A 285 -1.70 -1.22 1.87
CA ARG A 285 -3.02 -1.83 1.66
C ARG A 285 -3.72 -2.16 2.97
N PHE A 286 -2.99 -2.71 3.95
CA PHE A 286 -3.53 -2.98 5.27
C PHE A 286 -4.02 -1.69 5.95
N LEU A 287 -3.21 -0.63 5.94
CA LEU A 287 -3.59 0.67 6.51
C LEU A 287 -4.81 1.27 5.81
N LEU A 288 -4.91 1.16 4.49
CA LEU A 288 -6.08 1.63 3.75
C LEU A 288 -7.35 0.86 4.15
N ASN A 289 -7.27 -0.46 4.28
CA ASN A 289 -8.39 -1.27 4.78
C ASN A 289 -8.82 -0.82 6.18
N ARG A 290 -7.86 -0.53 7.08
CA ARG A 290 -8.15 -0.07 8.44
C ARG A 290 -8.79 1.32 8.46
N VAL A 291 -8.33 2.25 7.61
CA VAL A 291 -8.98 3.56 7.45
C VAL A 291 -10.41 3.40 6.94
N CYS A 292 -10.62 2.55 5.94
CA CYS A 292 -11.95 2.29 5.38
C CYS A 292 -12.89 1.62 6.40
N GLU A 293 -12.37 0.73 7.25
CA GLU A 293 -13.10 0.12 8.37
C GLU A 293 -13.62 1.20 9.35
N GLU A 294 -12.79 2.17 9.72
CA GLU A 294 -13.19 3.29 10.60
C GLU A 294 -14.24 4.21 9.97
N GLU A 295 -14.16 4.43 8.65
CA GLU A 295 -15.05 5.33 7.91
C GLU A 295 -16.34 4.65 7.41
N GLY A 296 -16.51 3.35 7.65
CA GLY A 296 -17.65 2.57 7.17
C GLY A 296 -17.72 2.51 5.64
N VAL A 297 -16.58 2.34 5.00
CA VAL A 297 -16.36 2.27 3.55
C VAL A 297 -15.67 0.98 3.21
N ILE A 298 -15.92 0.42 2.03
CA ILE A 298 -15.20 -0.73 1.50
C ILE A 298 -14.19 -0.24 0.47
N VAL A 299 -12.93 -0.66 0.59
CA VAL A 299 -11.93 -0.52 -0.46
C VAL A 299 -11.90 -1.78 -1.32
N SER A 300 -11.83 -1.62 -2.62
CA SER A 300 -11.65 -2.72 -3.58
C SER A 300 -10.40 -2.53 -4.40
N PHE A 301 -9.55 -3.54 -4.40
CA PHE A 301 -8.37 -3.67 -5.28
C PHE A 301 -8.65 -4.60 -6.45
N ASP A 302 -9.92 -4.96 -6.68
CA ASP A 302 -10.32 -5.82 -7.80
C ASP A 302 -9.96 -5.12 -9.13
N PRO A 303 -9.27 -5.79 -10.06
CA PRO A 303 -8.88 -5.18 -11.34
C PRO A 303 -10.06 -4.74 -12.20
N LYS A 304 -11.27 -5.23 -11.96
CA LYS A 304 -12.50 -4.83 -12.63
C LYS A 304 -13.69 -4.88 -11.66
N PRO A 305 -13.76 -3.94 -10.69
CA PRO A 305 -14.73 -4.01 -9.59
C PRO A 305 -16.18 -3.91 -10.08
N ILE A 306 -16.40 -3.27 -11.24
CA ILE A 306 -17.72 -3.16 -11.88
C ILE A 306 -17.62 -3.82 -13.25
N PRO A 307 -18.32 -4.93 -13.49
CA PRO A 307 -18.22 -5.71 -14.73
C PRO A 307 -19.02 -5.08 -15.88
N SER A 308 -18.68 -3.88 -16.29
CA SER A 308 -19.24 -3.16 -17.44
C SER A 308 -18.14 -2.50 -18.24
N ASN A 309 -18.32 -2.40 -19.57
CA ASN A 309 -17.33 -1.79 -20.45
C ASN A 309 -17.20 -0.28 -20.23
N ASP A 310 -18.23 0.37 -19.71
CA ASP A 310 -18.25 1.81 -19.47
C ASP A 310 -17.42 2.23 -18.24
N TRP A 311 -17.19 1.28 -17.32
CA TRP A 311 -16.44 1.52 -16.10
C TRP A 311 -14.97 1.20 -16.29
N ASN A 312 -14.10 1.95 -15.65
CA ASN A 312 -12.67 1.69 -15.67
C ASN A 312 -12.31 0.45 -14.82
N GLY A 313 -11.10 -0.05 -14.99
CA GLY A 313 -10.49 -1.03 -14.09
C GLY A 313 -9.57 -0.35 -13.08
N ALA A 314 -9.17 -1.08 -12.06
CA ALA A 314 -8.15 -0.66 -11.11
C ALA A 314 -6.85 -1.42 -11.37
N GLY A 315 -5.76 -0.67 -11.57
CA GLY A 315 -4.44 -1.21 -11.86
C GLY A 315 -3.55 -1.31 -10.62
N CYS A 316 -2.45 -2.03 -10.78
CA CYS A 316 -1.29 -1.96 -9.91
C CYS A 316 -0.08 -1.80 -10.81
N HIS A 317 0.11 -0.59 -11.30
CA HIS A 317 1.20 -0.26 -12.22
C HIS A 317 2.54 -0.37 -11.50
N THR A 318 3.49 -1.06 -12.11
CA THR A 318 4.79 -1.28 -11.47
C THR A 318 5.90 -0.69 -12.29
N ASN A 319 6.50 0.33 -11.75
CA ASN A 319 7.73 0.94 -12.24
C ASN A 319 8.95 0.12 -11.80
N PHE A 320 9.86 -0.13 -12.70
CA PHE A 320 11.02 -0.99 -12.43
C PHE A 320 12.30 -0.49 -13.10
N SER A 321 13.42 -0.64 -12.41
CA SER A 321 14.75 -0.48 -13.02
C SER A 321 15.80 -1.25 -12.26
N THR A 322 16.83 -1.74 -12.96
CA THR A 322 18.06 -2.26 -12.35
C THR A 322 19.14 -1.18 -12.31
N LYS A 323 20.25 -1.46 -11.60
CA LYS A 323 21.41 -0.57 -11.57
C LYS A 323 21.92 -0.27 -12.98
N LYS A 324 21.99 -1.27 -13.87
CA LYS A 324 22.45 -1.10 -15.26
C LYS A 324 21.50 -0.24 -16.10
N MET A 325 20.21 -0.34 -15.87
CA MET A 325 19.20 0.49 -16.56
C MET A 325 19.26 1.96 -16.16
N ARG A 326 19.76 2.25 -14.96
CA ARG A 326 19.95 3.61 -14.45
C ARG A 326 21.34 4.20 -14.74
N ALA A 327 22.20 3.47 -15.42
CA ALA A 327 23.53 3.91 -15.83
C ALA A 327 23.53 4.44 -17.28
N ASP A 328 24.63 5.07 -17.67
CA ASP A 328 24.84 5.51 -19.05
C ASP A 328 24.69 4.33 -20.03
N GLY A 329 23.96 4.53 -21.11
CA GLY A 329 23.62 3.46 -22.04
C GLY A 329 22.49 2.54 -21.57
N GLY A 330 21.84 2.82 -20.44
CA GLY A 330 20.77 2.01 -19.85
C GLY A 330 19.59 1.77 -20.76
N TYR A 331 19.34 2.64 -21.74
CA TYR A 331 18.24 2.48 -22.70
C TYR A 331 18.37 1.19 -23.53
N GLU A 332 19.58 0.78 -23.91
CA GLU A 332 19.79 -0.49 -24.62
C GLU A 332 19.48 -1.68 -23.73
N VAL A 333 19.87 -1.61 -22.45
CA VAL A 333 19.52 -2.63 -21.45
C VAL A 333 18.01 -2.75 -21.25
N ILE A 334 17.30 -1.62 -21.27
CA ILE A 334 15.84 -1.56 -21.20
C ILE A 334 15.20 -2.27 -22.41
N LYS A 335 15.67 -1.98 -23.61
CA LYS A 335 15.16 -2.63 -24.85
C LYS A 335 15.34 -4.14 -24.82
N GLU A 336 16.54 -4.61 -24.45
CA GLU A 336 16.79 -6.05 -24.28
C GLU A 336 15.84 -6.71 -23.27
N ALA A 337 15.55 -6.02 -22.19
CA ALA A 337 14.62 -6.50 -21.18
C ALA A 337 13.19 -6.57 -21.74
N CYS A 338 12.74 -5.57 -22.48
CA CYS A 338 11.42 -5.58 -23.15
C CYS A 338 11.31 -6.76 -24.12
N GLU A 339 12.35 -7.06 -24.90
CA GLU A 339 12.37 -8.21 -25.80
C GLU A 339 12.26 -9.55 -25.04
N LYS A 340 12.96 -9.67 -23.89
CA LYS A 340 12.87 -10.85 -23.02
C LYS A 340 11.46 -11.01 -22.43
N LEU A 341 10.84 -9.91 -22.02
CA LEU A 341 9.46 -9.90 -21.52
C LEU A 341 8.48 -10.36 -22.61
N GLY A 342 8.62 -9.86 -23.84
CA GLY A 342 7.79 -10.25 -24.96
C GLY A 342 7.85 -11.76 -25.24
N LYS A 343 9.05 -12.34 -25.26
CA LYS A 343 9.27 -13.78 -25.44
C LYS A 343 8.61 -14.64 -24.34
N ASN A 344 8.45 -14.10 -23.14
CA ASN A 344 7.91 -14.78 -21.97
C ASN A 344 6.49 -14.32 -21.59
N HIS A 345 5.84 -13.51 -22.41
CA HIS A 345 4.54 -12.88 -22.10
C HIS A 345 3.51 -13.87 -21.56
N ALA A 346 3.26 -14.97 -22.25
CA ALA A 346 2.27 -15.98 -21.84
C ALA A 346 2.60 -16.64 -20.49
N LYS A 347 3.89 -16.71 -20.11
CA LYS A 347 4.31 -17.20 -18.80
C LYS A 347 4.05 -16.15 -17.72
N HIS A 348 4.40 -14.90 -17.99
CA HIS A 348 4.29 -13.81 -17.03
C HIS A 348 2.82 -13.48 -16.75
N ILE A 349 1.99 -13.34 -17.78
CA ILE A 349 0.60 -12.94 -17.63
C ILE A 349 -0.21 -13.90 -16.75
N ARG A 350 0.15 -15.18 -16.71
CA ARG A 350 -0.48 -16.17 -15.81
C ARG A 350 -0.17 -15.94 -14.34
N LEU A 351 0.86 -15.16 -14.04
CA LEU A 351 1.32 -14.86 -12.68
C LEU A 351 0.93 -13.45 -12.23
N TYR A 352 0.39 -12.63 -13.13
CA TYR A 352 0.07 -11.22 -12.86
C TYR A 352 -1.20 -11.00 -12.02
N GLY A 353 -1.85 -12.06 -11.61
CA GLY A 353 -3.02 -12.02 -10.74
C GLY A 353 -4.31 -12.46 -11.43
N GLU A 354 -5.25 -12.88 -10.60
CA GLU A 354 -6.57 -13.33 -11.02
C GLU A 354 -7.46 -12.12 -11.39
N GLY A 355 -8.33 -12.29 -12.39
CA GLY A 355 -9.28 -11.27 -12.81
C GLY A 355 -8.75 -10.25 -13.81
N ASN A 356 -7.46 -10.26 -14.15
CA ASN A 356 -6.88 -9.34 -15.13
C ASN A 356 -7.45 -9.53 -16.54
N GLU A 357 -7.96 -10.70 -16.87
CA GLU A 357 -8.67 -10.95 -18.14
C GLU A 357 -9.92 -10.08 -18.30
N ARG A 358 -10.55 -9.67 -17.19
CA ARG A 358 -11.70 -8.75 -17.19
C ARG A 358 -11.32 -7.32 -17.48
N ARG A 359 -10.06 -6.95 -17.22
CA ARG A 359 -9.53 -5.59 -17.38
C ARG A 359 -8.71 -5.43 -18.67
N LEU A 360 -7.82 -6.37 -18.97
CA LEU A 360 -6.87 -6.28 -20.10
C LEU A 360 -7.53 -6.67 -21.42
N THR A 361 -8.50 -5.88 -21.87
CA THR A 361 -9.33 -6.14 -23.05
C THR A 361 -8.83 -5.45 -24.32
N GLY A 362 -7.87 -4.54 -24.22
CA GLY A 362 -7.43 -3.66 -25.29
C GLY A 362 -8.21 -2.34 -25.36
N ASN A 363 -9.14 -2.12 -24.42
CA ASN A 363 -9.91 -0.88 -24.25
C ASN A 363 -9.50 -0.19 -22.95
N CYS A 364 -9.97 1.04 -22.72
CA CYS A 364 -9.72 1.78 -21.48
C CYS A 364 -8.23 1.85 -21.13
N GLU A 365 -7.40 2.30 -22.07
CA GLU A 365 -5.94 2.46 -21.91
C GLU A 365 -5.19 1.17 -21.52
N THR A 366 -5.71 -0.01 -21.86
CA THR A 366 -5.05 -1.29 -21.64
C THR A 366 -4.67 -1.95 -22.96
N ASN A 367 -3.58 -2.74 -22.96
CA ASN A 367 -3.31 -3.69 -24.04
C ASN A 367 -4.13 -4.97 -23.82
N SER A 368 -4.40 -5.70 -24.92
CA SER A 368 -5.02 -7.02 -24.82
C SER A 368 -4.14 -8.00 -24.03
N ILE A 369 -4.76 -8.80 -23.16
CA ILE A 369 -4.05 -9.82 -22.36
C ILE A 369 -3.29 -10.83 -23.23
N ASN A 370 -3.74 -11.03 -24.48
CA ASN A 370 -3.17 -12.00 -25.42
C ASN A 370 -2.04 -11.45 -26.28
N SER A 371 -1.68 -10.17 -26.13
CA SER A 371 -0.64 -9.54 -26.94
C SER A 371 0.38 -8.82 -26.06
N PHE A 372 1.61 -8.78 -26.54
CA PHE A 372 2.69 -8.01 -25.93
C PHE A 372 3.16 -6.91 -26.88
N LYS A 373 3.22 -5.72 -26.38
CA LYS A 373 3.74 -4.56 -27.08
C LYS A 373 4.51 -3.68 -26.11
N TRP A 374 5.61 -3.11 -26.55
CA TRP A 374 6.30 -2.08 -25.80
C TRP A 374 6.58 -0.84 -26.69
N GLY A 375 6.73 0.31 -26.07
CA GLY A 375 6.99 1.53 -26.79
C GLY A 375 7.38 2.70 -25.90
N VAL A 376 7.96 3.74 -26.48
CA VAL A 376 8.30 4.99 -25.77
C VAL A 376 7.05 5.85 -25.70
N ALA A 377 6.64 6.23 -24.51
CA ALA A 377 5.46 7.05 -24.22
C ALA A 377 4.15 6.52 -24.88
N ASP A 378 4.03 5.19 -25.06
CA ASP A 378 2.86 4.54 -25.64
C ASP A 378 1.97 3.93 -24.54
N ARG A 379 0.93 4.66 -24.13
CA ARG A 379 -0.04 4.20 -23.10
C ARG A 379 -0.80 2.93 -23.47
N GLY A 380 -0.97 2.64 -24.75
CA GLY A 380 -1.60 1.41 -25.24
C GLY A 380 -0.67 0.20 -25.25
N ALA A 381 0.56 0.32 -24.78
CA ALA A 381 1.51 -0.78 -24.74
C ALA A 381 1.43 -1.57 -23.42
N SER A 382 1.85 -2.83 -23.45
CA SER A 382 2.02 -3.66 -22.25
C SER A 382 3.14 -3.14 -21.35
N VAL A 383 4.18 -2.60 -21.98
CA VAL A 383 5.33 -1.97 -21.32
C VAL A 383 5.61 -0.65 -22.00
N HIS A 384 5.73 0.39 -21.23
CA HIS A 384 6.16 1.66 -21.79
C HIS A 384 7.50 2.12 -21.22
N ILE A 385 8.23 2.90 -21.99
CA ILE A 385 9.50 3.49 -21.61
C ILE A 385 9.32 4.99 -21.55
N LEU A 386 9.74 5.62 -20.45
CA LEU A 386 9.67 7.08 -20.33
C LEU A 386 10.61 7.77 -21.32
N ARG A 387 10.21 8.92 -21.86
CA ARG A 387 11.07 9.71 -22.76
C ARG A 387 12.39 10.12 -22.12
N CYS A 388 12.41 10.43 -20.83
CA CYS A 388 13.65 10.75 -20.11
C CYS A 388 14.68 9.61 -20.14
N CYS A 389 14.24 8.35 -20.26
CA CYS A 389 15.15 7.20 -20.34
C CYS A 389 15.80 7.04 -21.73
N THR A 390 15.36 7.77 -22.76
CA THR A 390 15.90 7.67 -24.12
C THR A 390 17.02 8.66 -24.39
N SER A 391 17.28 9.58 -23.46
CA SER A 391 18.27 10.67 -23.58
C SER A 391 19.47 10.52 -22.62
N CYS A 392 19.57 9.37 -21.93
CA CYS A 392 20.72 9.03 -21.09
C CYS A 392 21.73 8.15 -21.81
#